data_9b3694ea9627138a3235ab9b0cbcb9a7
#
_entry.id   9b3694ea9627138a3235ab9b0cbcb9a7
#
_cell.length_a   1.000
_cell.length_b   1.000
_cell.length_c   1.000
_cell.angle_alpha   90.00
_cell.angle_beta   90.00
_cell.angle_gamma   90.00
#
_symmetry.space_group_name_H-M   'P 1'
#
loop_
_entity.id
_entity.type
_entity.pdbx_description
1 polymer ?
#
loop_
_entity_poly.entity_id
_entity_poly.type
_entity_poly.pdbx_seq_one_letter_code
_entity_poly.pdbx_strand_id
1 'polypeptide(L)'
;MTNALLNIKVSYMKIHDWKDRTETGENRLWRATKHGGEWKFMSRLQKSEEGWTDHEILSIEDLNVFREVLFNKYQRRRIPWEDVVAIDNMIEDS
;
A
#
# COMPACT_ATOMS: atom_id res chain seq x y z
N MET A 1 10.55 28.49 9.88
CA MET A 1 9.21 28.06 10.34
C MET A 1 8.42 27.37 9.25
N THR A 2 8.36 27.92 8.05
CA THR A 2 7.65 27.32 6.95
C THR A 2 8.18 25.94 6.60
N ASN A 3 9.50 25.72 6.71
CA ASN A 3 10.13 24.44 6.44
C ASN A 3 9.71 23.34 7.41
N ALA A 4 9.46 23.69 8.68
CA ALA A 4 9.02 22.71 9.66
C ALA A 4 7.63 22.17 9.31
N LEU A 5 6.74 23.00 8.80
CA LEU A 5 5.41 22.58 8.37
C LEU A 5 5.48 21.67 7.14
N LEU A 6 6.38 21.95 6.20
CA LEU A 6 6.59 21.10 5.04
C LEU A 6 7.12 19.73 5.45
N ASN A 7 8.05 19.69 6.39
CA ASN A 7 8.60 18.42 6.89
C ASN A 7 7.52 17.59 7.60
N ILE A 8 6.64 18.24 8.34
CA ILE A 8 5.52 17.56 8.99
C ILE A 8 4.61 16.93 7.95
N LYS A 9 4.30 17.65 6.86
CA LYS A 9 3.48 17.10 5.77
C LYS A 9 4.11 15.87 5.14
N VAL A 10 5.40 15.92 4.88
CA VAL A 10 6.12 14.77 4.30
C VAL A 10 6.10 13.59 5.25
N SER A 11 6.25 13.82 6.57
CA SER A 11 6.27 12.74 7.55
C SER A 11 4.92 12.07 7.74
N TYR A 12 3.81 12.67 7.28
CA TYR A 12 2.50 12.04 7.34
C TYR A 12 2.22 11.10 6.17
N MET A 13 3.03 11.13 5.12
CA MET A 13 2.91 10.16 4.03
C MET A 13 3.44 8.81 4.49
N LYS A 14 2.60 7.79 4.41
CA LYS A 14 2.98 6.41 4.72
C LYS A 14 3.16 5.63 3.42
N ILE A 15 4.23 4.86 3.36
CA ILE A 15 4.56 4.04 2.21
C ILE A 15 4.71 2.60 2.67
N HIS A 16 4.02 1.69 1.98
CA HIS A 16 4.10 0.25 2.25
C HIS A 16 4.48 -0.46 0.96
N ASP A 17 5.59 -1.17 0.99
CA ASP A 17 6.07 -1.95 -0.15
C ASP A 17 5.99 -3.43 0.17
N TRP A 18 5.59 -4.24 -0.82
CA TRP A 18 5.64 -5.70 -0.72
C TRP A 18 5.83 -6.30 -2.10
N LYS A 19 6.07 -7.60 -2.13
CA LYS A 19 6.31 -8.35 -3.36
C LYS A 19 5.37 -9.53 -3.44
N ASP A 20 4.98 -9.86 -4.66
CA ASP A 20 4.31 -11.12 -4.96
C ASP A 20 4.80 -11.64 -6.31
N ARG A 21 4.14 -12.67 -6.80
CA ARG A 21 4.43 -13.23 -8.13
C ARG A 21 3.16 -13.23 -8.96
N THR A 22 3.33 -12.99 -10.26
CA THR A 22 2.24 -13.15 -11.22
C THR A 22 1.96 -14.62 -11.48
N GLU A 23 0.88 -14.91 -12.20
CA GLU A 23 0.54 -16.28 -12.58
C GLU A 23 1.63 -16.94 -13.42
N THR A 24 2.39 -16.15 -14.17
CA THR A 24 3.50 -16.65 -14.98
C THR A 24 4.82 -16.75 -14.20
N GLY A 25 4.80 -16.46 -12.90
CA GLY A 25 5.97 -16.60 -12.04
C GLY A 25 6.90 -15.39 -12.01
N GLU A 26 6.51 -14.29 -12.62
CA GLU A 26 7.33 -13.07 -12.59
C GLU A 26 7.18 -12.35 -11.25
N ASN A 27 8.29 -11.82 -10.75
CA ASN A 27 8.27 -11.01 -9.53
C ASN A 27 7.59 -9.67 -9.78
N ARG A 28 6.65 -9.32 -8.92
CA ARG A 28 5.90 -8.07 -9.02
C ARG A 28 6.08 -7.28 -7.73
N LEU A 29 6.42 -6.01 -7.88
CA LEU A 29 6.57 -5.09 -6.75
C LEU A 29 5.27 -4.31 -6.60
N TRP A 30 4.83 -4.16 -5.36
CA TRP A 30 3.66 -3.38 -5.00
C TRP A 30 4.04 -2.23 -4.09
N ARG A 31 3.35 -1.12 -4.25
CA ARG A 31 3.47 0.02 -3.34
C ARG A 31 2.09 0.58 -3.04
N ALA A 32 1.80 0.74 -1.76
CA ALA A 32 0.63 1.46 -1.30
C ALA A 32 1.08 2.70 -0.55
N THR A 33 0.45 3.83 -0.85
CA THR A 33 0.70 5.07 -0.12
C THR A 33 -0.59 5.56 0.50
N LYS A 34 -0.48 6.09 1.71
CA LYS A 34 -1.59 6.75 2.39
C LYS A 34 -1.22 8.20 2.65
N HIS A 35 -2.01 9.11 2.13
CA HIS A 35 -1.82 10.54 2.30
C HIS A 35 -3.16 11.20 2.52
N GLY A 36 -3.34 11.87 3.65
CA GLY A 36 -4.60 12.54 3.98
C GLY A 36 -5.80 11.59 4.05
N GLY A 37 -5.58 10.35 4.47
CA GLY A 37 -6.64 9.34 4.53
C GLY A 37 -6.94 8.64 3.22
N GLU A 38 -6.31 9.06 2.12
CA GLU A 38 -6.46 8.44 0.82
C GLU A 38 -5.39 7.38 0.57
N TRP A 39 -5.83 6.22 0.11
CA TRP A 39 -4.95 5.13 -0.29
C TRP A 39 -4.76 5.14 -1.80
N LYS A 40 -3.51 4.96 -2.22
CA LYS A 40 -3.15 4.77 -3.62
C LYS A 40 -2.33 3.51 -3.75
N PHE A 41 -2.58 2.75 -4.80
CA PHE A 41 -1.90 1.49 -5.05
C PHE A 41 -1.23 1.52 -6.42
N MET A 42 -0.02 1.01 -6.48
CA MET A 42 0.69 0.87 -7.74
C MET A 42 1.51 -0.40 -7.74
N SER A 43 1.77 -0.93 -8.92
CA SER A 43 2.59 -2.13 -9.07
C SER A 43 3.47 -2.02 -10.30
N ARG A 44 4.51 -2.84 -10.33
CA ARG A 44 5.37 -3.00 -11.50
C ARG A 44 6.01 -4.37 -11.48
N LEU A 45 6.29 -4.90 -12.66
CA LEU A 45 7.11 -6.10 -12.76
C LEU A 45 8.56 -5.73 -12.47
N GLN A 46 9.25 -6.55 -11.67
CA GLN A 46 10.60 -6.24 -11.23
C GLN A 46 11.58 -6.04 -12.39
N LYS A 47 11.40 -6.79 -13.47
CA LYS A 47 12.29 -6.74 -14.64
C LYS A 47 11.76 -5.85 -15.76
N SER A 48 10.62 -5.18 -15.58
CA SER A 48 10.03 -4.34 -16.61
C SER A 48 10.64 -2.95 -16.58
N GLU A 49 10.85 -2.39 -17.77
CA GLU A 49 11.27 -1.02 -17.95
C GLU A 49 10.11 -0.03 -18.01
N GLU A 50 8.87 -0.54 -18.01
CA GLU A 50 7.68 0.29 -18.16
C GLU A 50 7.33 1.14 -16.94
N GLY A 51 7.91 0.85 -15.79
CA GLY A 51 7.65 1.61 -14.57
C GLY A 51 6.37 1.19 -13.85
N TRP A 52 5.88 2.08 -12.99
CA TRP A 52 4.74 1.79 -12.12
C TRP A 52 3.41 1.95 -12.84
N THR A 53 2.48 1.04 -12.57
CA THR A 53 1.09 1.11 -13.03
C THR A 53 0.20 1.43 -11.85
N ASP A 54 -0.64 2.47 -11.97
CA ASP A 54 -1.60 2.83 -10.94
C ASP A 54 -2.83 1.93 -11.00
N HIS A 55 -3.35 1.57 -9.82
CA HIS A 55 -4.58 0.79 -9.69
C HIS A 55 -5.61 1.60 -8.92
N GLU A 56 -6.72 1.95 -9.55
CA GLU A 56 -7.82 2.61 -8.85
C GLU A 56 -8.50 1.68 -7.87
N ILE A 57 -8.69 0.43 -8.28
CA ILE A 57 -9.36 -0.59 -7.49
C ILE A 57 -8.48 -1.84 -7.50
N LEU A 58 -8.21 -2.39 -6.31
CA LEU A 58 -7.55 -3.67 -6.19
C LEU A 58 -8.55 -4.80 -6.19
N SER A 59 -8.16 -5.97 -6.71
CA SER A 59 -8.94 -7.18 -6.57
C SER A 59 -9.04 -7.58 -5.09
N ILE A 60 -10.04 -8.41 -4.76
CA ILE A 60 -10.18 -8.92 -3.39
C ILE A 60 -8.93 -9.70 -2.99
N GLU A 61 -8.36 -10.48 -3.90
CA GLU A 61 -7.15 -11.24 -3.63
C GLU A 61 -5.98 -10.31 -3.27
N ASP A 62 -5.79 -9.24 -4.04
CA ASP A 62 -4.72 -8.28 -3.79
C ASP A 62 -4.95 -7.50 -2.48
N LEU A 63 -6.21 -7.14 -2.19
CA LEU A 63 -6.56 -6.49 -0.92
C LEU A 63 -6.27 -7.40 0.27
N ASN A 64 -6.56 -8.70 0.16
CA ASN A 64 -6.27 -9.65 1.22
C ASN A 64 -4.78 -9.79 1.49
N VAL A 65 -3.97 -9.81 0.44
CA VAL A 65 -2.50 -9.83 0.58
C VAL A 65 -2.03 -8.57 1.28
N PHE A 66 -2.52 -7.40 0.86
CA PHE A 66 -2.13 -6.14 1.50
C PHE A 66 -2.60 -6.07 2.95
N ARG A 67 -3.80 -6.56 3.23
CA ARG A 67 -4.29 -6.63 4.62
C ARG A 67 -3.33 -7.42 5.50
N GLU A 68 -2.83 -8.53 5.00
CA GLU A 68 -1.88 -9.33 5.74
C GLU A 68 -0.56 -8.60 5.98
N VAL A 69 -0.07 -7.87 4.99
CA VAL A 69 1.11 -7.00 5.14
C VAL A 69 0.89 -5.99 6.27
N LEU A 70 -0.26 -5.33 6.27
CA LEU A 70 -0.60 -4.34 7.30
C LEU A 70 -0.78 -4.98 8.68
N PHE A 71 -1.44 -6.15 8.73
CA PHE A 71 -1.63 -6.87 10.00
C PHE A 71 -0.30 -7.22 10.64
N ASN A 72 0.67 -7.69 9.85
CA ASN A 72 2.00 -7.99 10.35
C ASN A 72 2.69 -6.74 10.89
N LYS A 73 2.53 -5.60 10.22
CA LYS A 73 3.07 -4.32 10.70
C LYS A 73 2.37 -3.86 11.99
N TYR A 74 1.07 -4.08 12.08
CA TYR A 74 0.30 -3.76 13.28
C TYR A 74 0.80 -4.59 14.47
N GLN A 75 1.03 -5.87 14.28
CA GLN A 75 1.57 -6.72 15.35
C GLN A 75 2.94 -6.25 15.85
N ARG A 76 3.72 -5.63 14.98
CA ARG A 76 5.00 -5.01 15.34
C ARG A 76 4.85 -3.57 15.84
N ARG A 77 3.63 -3.10 16.03
CA ARG A 77 3.28 -1.76 16.50
C ARG A 77 3.81 -0.65 15.59
N ARG A 78 3.86 -0.92 14.29
CA ARG A 78 4.36 0.05 13.30
C ARG A 78 3.25 0.87 12.63
N ILE A 79 2.01 0.39 12.72
CA ILE A 79 0.85 1.09 12.14
C ILE A 79 -0.32 1.01 13.11
N PRO A 80 -1.27 1.95 13.06
CA PRO A 80 -2.47 1.89 13.86
C PRO A 80 -3.44 0.85 13.32
N TRP A 81 -4.30 0.32 14.20
CA TRP A 81 -5.32 -0.63 13.81
C TRP A 81 -6.29 -0.08 12.77
N GLU A 82 -6.52 1.24 12.78
CA GLU A 82 -7.37 1.93 11.81
C GLU A 82 -6.98 1.66 10.37
N ASP A 83 -5.69 1.48 10.09
CA ASP A 83 -5.22 1.19 8.74
C ASP A 83 -5.67 -0.20 8.29
N VAL A 84 -5.66 -1.19 9.19
CA VAL A 84 -6.16 -2.53 8.90
C VAL A 84 -7.67 -2.47 8.64
N VAL A 85 -8.40 -1.75 9.48
CA VAL A 85 -9.86 -1.59 9.33
C VAL A 85 -10.21 -0.94 8.00
N ALA A 86 -9.42 0.05 7.57
CA ALA A 86 -9.66 0.71 6.28
C ALA A 86 -9.62 -0.30 5.12
N ILE A 87 -8.67 -1.23 5.15
CA ILE A 87 -8.57 -2.25 4.10
C ILE A 87 -9.68 -3.30 4.23
N ASP A 88 -10.08 -3.66 5.46
CA ASP A 88 -11.23 -4.54 5.67
C ASP A 88 -12.50 -3.95 5.05
N ASN A 89 -12.70 -2.65 5.20
CA ASN A 89 -13.84 -1.96 4.61
C ASN A 89 -13.79 -2.01 3.07
N MET A 90 -12.62 -1.85 2.49
CA MET A 90 -12.47 -1.98 1.03
C MET A 90 -12.80 -3.40 0.55
N ILE A 91 -12.42 -4.42 1.31
CA ILE A 91 -12.74 -5.82 0.99
C ILE A 91 -14.25 -6.04 1.05
N GLU A 92 -14.92 -5.52 2.07
CA GLU A 92 -16.37 -5.65 2.20
C GLU A 92 -17.13 -4.92 1.09
N ASP A 93 -16.62 -3.80 0.62
CA ASP A 93 -17.24 -2.99 -0.43
C ASP A 93 -17.01 -3.55 -1.84
N SER A 94 -16.21 -4.57 -1.96
CA SER A 94 -15.85 -5.17 -3.26
C SER A 94 -16.90 -6.11 -3.81
#